data_e850ac4cc06bab149ac62cdfef50b87d
#
_entry.id   e850ac4cc06bab149ac62cdfef50b87d
#
_cell.length_a   1.000
_cell.length_b   1.000
_cell.length_c   1.000
_cell.angle_alpha   90.00
_cell.angle_beta   90.00
_cell.angle_gamma   90.00
#
_symmetry.space_group_name_H-M   'P 1'
#
loop_
_entity.id
_entity.type
_entity.pdbx_description
1 polymer ?
#
loop_
_entity_poly.entity_id
_entity_poly.type
_entity_poly.pdbx_seq_one_letter_code
_entity_poly.pdbx_strand_id
1 'polypeptide(L)'
;ILGKVNLSEWAYYFCQDCPLGYSALGGQTLNPYGRKIFETGGSSSGSGVAVAANYSVAAIGSETSGSILSPSGKNSVVGLKPTIGSISRNGMIPISSSLDTAGPMAKSVMDTAILMNALVGFDSNDEYSYNSEPVFYQGLDTVTLEGKSFGIFKKYEKDSLVKISLDLMRKAGAKIISFKAPEIELQNFIKLLDIDMKNDLPKYIKKSTNKKLPFDSINDIVNFNKMDSLLHAPYGQENFTRLVNVNISQNQFRKTKCEMMKLAKSYFKVIKNLNLDA
;
A
#
# COMPACT_ATOMS: atom_id res chain seq x y z
N ILE A 1 -13.77 16.77 -2.10
CA ILE A 1 -12.69 16.25 -2.99
C ILE A 1 -12.15 17.41 -3.79
N LEU A 2 -10.86 17.72 -3.65
CA LEU A 2 -10.19 18.81 -4.38
C LEU A 2 -9.76 18.37 -5.80
N GLY A 3 -9.33 17.12 -5.94
CA GLY A 3 -8.84 16.61 -7.21
C GLY A 3 -8.23 15.22 -7.08
N LYS A 4 -7.62 14.76 -8.16
CA LYS A 4 -6.81 13.55 -8.23
C LYS A 4 -5.33 13.91 -8.34
N VAL A 5 -4.48 13.05 -7.87
CA VAL A 5 -3.02 13.21 -7.88
C VAL A 5 -2.36 12.08 -8.66
N ASN A 6 -1.13 12.31 -9.10
CA ASN A 6 -0.34 11.31 -9.79
C ASN A 6 0.03 10.13 -8.87
N LEU A 7 0.40 9.02 -9.46
CA LEU A 7 0.93 7.83 -8.77
C LEU A 7 1.98 7.17 -9.66
N SER A 8 2.76 6.26 -9.09
CA SER A 8 3.60 5.39 -9.92
C SER A 8 2.70 4.51 -10.77
N GLU A 9 2.98 4.42 -12.06
CA GLU A 9 2.12 3.78 -13.05
C GLU A 9 1.73 2.35 -12.65
N TRP A 10 0.44 2.02 -12.78
CA TRP A 10 -0.12 0.73 -12.38
C TRP A 10 0.26 0.30 -10.96
N ALA A 11 0.26 1.27 -10.02
CA ALA A 11 0.64 1.09 -8.63
C ALA A 11 2.05 0.45 -8.46
N TYR A 12 2.97 0.78 -9.38
CA TYR A 12 4.35 0.24 -9.43
C TYR A 12 4.43 -1.25 -9.77
N TYR A 13 3.37 -1.81 -10.38
CA TYR A 13 3.34 -3.22 -10.80
C TYR A 13 3.37 -3.39 -12.33
N PHE A 14 3.92 -2.42 -13.04
CA PHE A 14 3.95 -2.35 -14.51
C PHE A 14 5.26 -2.85 -15.11
N CYS A 15 6.37 -2.30 -14.70
CA CYS A 15 7.72 -2.68 -15.15
C CYS A 15 8.63 -2.95 -13.95
N GLN A 16 9.82 -3.52 -14.20
CA GLN A 16 10.76 -3.84 -13.13
C GLN A 16 11.49 -2.60 -12.61
N ASP A 17 11.92 -1.73 -13.50
CA ASP A 17 12.74 -0.55 -13.20
C ASP A 17 12.00 0.77 -13.45
N CYS A 18 10.67 0.79 -13.31
CA CYS A 18 9.91 2.02 -13.40
C CYS A 18 10.34 3.02 -12.33
N PRO A 19 10.47 4.31 -12.65
CA PRO A 19 10.70 5.33 -11.63
C PRO A 19 9.50 5.43 -10.68
N LEU A 20 9.75 5.44 -9.38
CA LEU A 20 8.70 5.72 -8.39
C LEU A 20 8.16 7.14 -8.60
N GLY A 21 6.86 7.28 -8.66
CA GLY A 21 6.19 8.56 -8.89
C GLY A 21 6.02 8.97 -10.35
N TYR A 22 6.42 8.12 -11.29
CA TYR A 22 6.20 8.35 -12.72
C TYR A 22 4.91 7.68 -13.20
N SER A 23 4.19 8.37 -14.08
CA SER A 23 3.18 7.78 -14.96
C SER A 23 3.25 8.41 -16.35
N ALA A 24 2.86 7.66 -17.39
CA ALA A 24 2.81 8.18 -18.76
C ALA A 24 1.84 9.37 -18.88
N LEU A 25 0.75 9.40 -18.11
CA LEU A 25 -0.22 10.47 -18.09
C LEU A 25 0.28 11.74 -17.36
N GLY A 26 0.92 11.57 -16.20
CA GLY A 26 1.24 12.68 -15.28
C GLY A 26 2.73 13.03 -15.20
N GLY A 27 3.58 12.29 -15.89
CA GLY A 27 5.03 12.45 -15.80
C GLY A 27 5.58 12.11 -14.41
N GLN A 28 6.73 12.70 -14.06
CA GLN A 28 7.44 12.43 -12.82
C GLN A 28 6.98 13.32 -11.66
N THR A 29 6.43 12.73 -10.62
CA THR A 29 6.19 13.40 -9.34
C THR A 29 7.52 13.67 -8.64
N LEU A 30 7.70 14.87 -8.11
CA LEU A 30 8.96 15.31 -7.48
C LEU A 30 8.78 15.55 -5.98
N ASN A 31 9.74 15.11 -5.19
CA ASN A 31 9.76 15.31 -3.75
C ASN A 31 9.90 16.82 -3.41
N PRO A 32 9.02 17.42 -2.59
CA PRO A 32 9.06 18.86 -2.30
C PRO A 32 10.28 19.28 -1.47
N TYR A 33 10.89 18.38 -0.72
CA TYR A 33 12.07 18.66 0.11
C TYR A 33 13.38 18.64 -0.66
N GLY A 34 13.37 18.11 -1.90
CA GLY A 34 14.56 18.08 -2.75
C GLY A 34 14.20 17.53 -4.13
N ARG A 35 13.71 18.42 -5.00
CA ARG A 35 13.30 18.08 -6.38
C ARG A 35 14.47 17.48 -7.14
N LYS A 36 14.28 16.28 -7.71
CA LYS A 36 15.31 15.49 -8.41
C LYS A 36 16.52 15.05 -7.54
N ILE A 37 16.48 15.31 -6.23
CA ILE A 37 17.50 14.88 -5.26
C ILE A 37 16.96 13.69 -4.46
N PHE A 38 15.73 13.84 -3.93
CA PHE A 38 15.10 12.82 -3.12
C PHE A 38 13.99 12.12 -3.91
N GLU A 39 13.90 10.83 -3.70
CA GLU A 39 12.83 9.99 -4.20
C GLU A 39 11.50 10.32 -3.49
N THR A 40 10.38 10.22 -4.20
CA THR A 40 9.04 10.43 -3.62
C THR A 40 8.51 9.22 -2.87
N GLY A 41 9.17 8.06 -3.02
CA GLY A 41 8.50 6.79 -2.71
C GLY A 41 7.32 6.54 -3.64
N GLY A 42 6.64 5.44 -3.44
CA GLY A 42 5.48 5.05 -4.27
C GLY A 42 4.79 3.81 -3.71
N SER A 43 3.65 3.47 -4.32
CA SER A 43 3.07 4.05 -5.53
C SER A 43 2.22 5.31 -5.31
N SER A 44 1.74 5.61 -4.08
CA SER A 44 0.92 6.80 -3.79
C SER A 44 1.77 8.08 -3.69
N SER A 45 2.67 8.30 -4.65
CA SER A 45 3.63 9.40 -4.67
C SER A 45 2.97 10.77 -4.64
N GLY A 46 1.98 10.99 -5.49
CA GLY A 46 1.27 12.27 -5.54
C GLY A 46 0.48 12.56 -4.27
N SER A 47 -0.08 11.52 -3.61
CA SER A 47 -0.78 11.69 -2.33
C SER A 47 0.17 12.20 -1.25
N GLY A 48 1.35 11.57 -1.10
CA GLY A 48 2.37 12.00 -0.15
C GLY A 48 2.89 13.42 -0.44
N VAL A 49 3.20 13.69 -1.70
CA VAL A 49 3.68 15.01 -2.13
C VAL A 49 2.63 16.11 -1.95
N ALA A 50 1.36 15.85 -2.27
CA ALA A 50 0.30 16.86 -2.12
C ALA A 50 0.13 17.32 -0.67
N VAL A 51 0.17 16.38 0.26
CA VAL A 51 0.11 16.68 1.71
C VAL A 51 1.39 17.40 2.17
N ALA A 52 2.56 16.89 1.80
CA ALA A 52 3.85 17.48 2.18
C ALA A 52 3.99 18.92 1.68
N ALA A 53 3.57 19.18 0.44
CA ALA A 53 3.64 20.50 -0.20
C ALA A 53 2.48 21.46 0.17
N ASN A 54 1.58 21.07 1.08
CA ASN A 54 0.40 21.87 1.49
C ASN A 54 -0.63 22.12 0.37
N TYR A 55 -0.71 21.27 -0.66
CA TYR A 55 -1.78 21.36 -1.65
C TYR A 55 -3.11 20.84 -1.11
N SER A 56 -3.07 19.96 -0.12
CA SER A 56 -4.24 19.46 0.60
C SER A 56 -3.90 19.21 2.07
N VAL A 57 -4.92 19.27 2.93
CA VAL A 57 -4.79 18.92 4.36
C VAL A 57 -4.50 17.43 4.52
N ALA A 58 -5.15 16.61 3.71
CA ALA A 58 -5.01 15.16 3.71
C ALA A 58 -5.22 14.61 2.30
N ALA A 59 -4.77 13.38 2.08
CA ALA A 59 -4.94 12.65 0.83
C ALA A 59 -5.27 11.19 1.10
N ILE A 60 -5.80 10.51 0.09
CA ILE A 60 -6.00 9.06 0.11
C ILE A 60 -4.94 8.44 -0.78
N GLY A 61 -4.20 7.48 -0.23
CA GLY A 61 -3.33 6.59 -0.97
C GLY A 61 -3.95 5.21 -1.12
N SER A 62 -3.25 4.33 -1.84
CA SER A 62 -3.57 2.91 -1.90
C SER A 62 -2.32 2.08 -1.66
N GLU A 63 -2.49 0.91 -1.05
CA GLU A 63 -1.38 0.02 -0.76
C GLU A 63 -1.76 -1.44 -0.97
N THR A 64 -0.91 -2.12 -1.72
CA THR A 64 -0.81 -3.57 -1.74
C THR A 64 0.33 -4.02 -0.82
N SER A 65 1.49 -3.36 -0.95
CA SER A 65 2.69 -3.61 -0.12
C SER A 65 3.61 -2.38 -0.13
N GLY A 66 3.51 -1.53 0.91
CA GLY A 66 4.35 -0.36 1.11
C GLY A 66 3.89 0.92 0.39
N SER A 67 2.84 0.88 -0.43
CA SER A 67 2.50 2.00 -1.35
C SER A 67 1.82 3.21 -0.69
N ILE A 68 1.43 3.14 0.57
CA ILE A 68 1.10 4.28 1.44
C ILE A 68 2.32 4.63 2.32
N LEU A 69 2.90 3.60 2.94
CA LEU A 69 3.96 3.79 3.96
C LEU A 69 5.25 4.33 3.35
N SER A 70 5.65 3.85 2.16
CA SER A 70 6.85 4.33 1.47
C SER A 70 6.77 5.82 1.13
N PRO A 71 5.76 6.32 0.38
CA PRO A 71 5.66 7.74 0.09
C PRO A 71 5.40 8.58 1.35
N SER A 72 4.76 8.05 2.38
CA SER A 72 4.62 8.77 3.65
C SER A 72 5.97 9.02 4.31
N GLY A 73 6.80 8.00 4.43
CA GLY A 73 8.14 8.14 5.01
C GLY A 73 9.05 9.06 4.17
N LYS A 74 8.99 8.95 2.84
CA LYS A 74 9.83 9.77 1.92
C LYS A 74 9.41 11.25 1.87
N ASN A 75 8.17 11.58 2.23
CA ASN A 75 7.66 12.95 2.19
C ASN A 75 7.34 13.50 3.60
N SER A 76 7.81 12.85 4.66
CA SER A 76 7.64 13.30 6.05
C SER A 76 6.16 13.56 6.42
N VAL A 77 5.28 12.65 6.01
CA VAL A 77 3.86 12.66 6.37
C VAL A 77 3.49 11.35 7.08
N VAL A 78 2.37 11.34 7.76
CA VAL A 78 1.81 10.16 8.40
C VAL A 78 0.92 9.44 7.40
N GLY A 79 1.17 8.15 7.20
CA GLY A 79 0.33 7.28 6.38
C GLY A 79 -0.16 6.09 7.21
N LEU A 80 -1.42 5.74 7.04
CA LEU A 80 -2.02 4.59 7.68
C LEU A 80 -2.46 3.57 6.61
N LYS A 81 -1.88 2.37 6.69
CA LYS A 81 -2.40 1.21 5.96
C LYS A 81 -3.40 0.48 6.85
N PRO A 82 -4.70 0.61 6.60
CA PRO A 82 -5.71 -0.05 7.42
C PRO A 82 -5.83 -1.54 7.11
N THR A 83 -6.63 -2.23 7.92
CA THR A 83 -7.02 -3.60 7.64
C THR A 83 -7.83 -3.67 6.33
N ILE A 84 -7.55 -4.68 5.51
CA ILE A 84 -8.23 -4.90 4.23
C ILE A 84 -9.74 -5.03 4.48
N GLY A 85 -10.55 -4.32 3.69
CA GLY A 85 -12.00 -4.33 3.78
C GLY A 85 -12.60 -3.35 4.80
N SER A 86 -11.81 -2.69 5.65
CA SER A 86 -12.32 -1.61 6.52
C SER A 86 -12.71 -0.35 5.74
N ILE A 87 -12.07 -0.13 4.60
CA ILE A 87 -12.41 0.88 3.59
C ILE A 87 -12.77 0.12 2.32
N SER A 88 -13.86 0.51 1.66
CA SER A 88 -14.26 -0.07 0.38
C SER A 88 -13.18 0.12 -0.69
N ARG A 89 -12.96 -0.92 -1.48
CA ARG A 89 -12.05 -0.91 -2.64
C ARG A 89 -12.81 -0.83 -3.97
N ASN A 90 -14.14 -0.71 -3.90
CA ASN A 90 -14.96 -0.56 -5.09
C ASN A 90 -14.54 0.69 -5.87
N GLY A 91 -14.19 0.52 -7.14
CA GLY A 91 -13.63 1.59 -7.97
C GLY A 91 -12.10 1.76 -7.92
N MET A 92 -11.39 1.03 -7.06
CA MET A 92 -9.92 0.97 -7.11
C MET A 92 -9.46 0.03 -8.23
N ILE A 93 -8.46 0.46 -8.99
CA ILE A 93 -7.79 -0.41 -9.97
C ILE A 93 -6.97 -1.44 -9.19
N PRO A 94 -7.22 -2.76 -9.35
CA PRO A 94 -6.60 -3.76 -8.50
C PRO A 94 -5.19 -4.15 -8.94
N ILE A 95 -4.32 -4.44 -7.96
CA ILE A 95 -3.24 -5.40 -8.09
C ILE A 95 -3.69 -6.73 -7.51
N SER A 96 -4.23 -6.72 -6.28
CA SER A 96 -4.54 -7.93 -5.53
C SER A 96 -5.78 -7.73 -4.67
N SER A 97 -6.85 -8.45 -4.98
CA SER A 97 -8.03 -8.51 -4.12
C SER A 97 -7.74 -9.05 -2.72
N SER A 98 -6.62 -9.78 -2.57
CA SER A 98 -6.19 -10.33 -1.28
C SER A 98 -5.46 -9.33 -0.39
N LEU A 99 -4.88 -8.24 -0.94
CA LEU A 99 -3.94 -7.38 -0.21
C LEU A 99 -4.24 -5.88 -0.34
N ASP A 100 -4.91 -5.45 -1.41
CA ASP A 100 -5.15 -4.03 -1.67
C ASP A 100 -6.02 -3.37 -0.61
N THR A 101 -5.68 -2.15 -0.24
CA THR A 101 -6.49 -1.28 0.60
C THR A 101 -6.26 0.19 0.23
N ALA A 102 -7.27 1.02 0.40
CA ALA A 102 -7.09 2.46 0.48
C ALA A 102 -6.68 2.86 1.90
N GLY A 103 -6.08 4.02 2.06
CA GLY A 103 -5.77 4.54 3.39
C GLY A 103 -5.41 6.02 3.40
N PRO A 104 -5.58 6.69 4.56
CA PRO A 104 -5.34 8.10 4.72
C PRO A 104 -3.86 8.43 4.84
N MET A 105 -3.51 9.61 4.34
CA MET A 105 -2.20 10.25 4.46
C MET A 105 -2.41 11.70 4.88
N ALA A 106 -1.75 12.14 5.96
CA ALA A 106 -1.88 13.49 6.51
C ALA A 106 -0.60 13.92 7.23
N LYS A 107 -0.54 15.16 7.74
CA LYS A 107 0.66 15.64 8.45
C LYS A 107 0.75 15.19 9.89
N SER A 108 -0.38 14.82 10.50
CA SER A 108 -0.43 14.36 11.88
C SER A 108 -1.17 13.03 12.03
N VAL A 109 -0.91 12.33 13.13
CA VAL A 109 -1.66 11.12 13.51
C VAL A 109 -3.14 11.45 13.72
N MET A 110 -3.43 12.59 14.33
CA MET A 110 -4.81 13.06 14.55
C MET A 110 -5.57 13.24 13.25
N ASP A 111 -5.01 13.98 12.27
CA ASP A 111 -5.66 14.18 10.98
C ASP A 111 -5.84 12.86 10.21
N THR A 112 -4.86 11.96 10.32
CA THR A 112 -4.93 10.63 9.73
C THR A 112 -6.06 9.81 10.33
N ALA A 113 -6.24 9.87 11.68
CA ALA A 113 -7.31 9.16 12.36
C ALA A 113 -8.70 9.75 12.06
N ILE A 114 -8.82 11.08 11.98
CA ILE A 114 -10.06 11.77 11.58
C ILE A 114 -10.47 11.35 10.16
N LEU A 115 -9.51 11.37 9.21
CA LEU A 115 -9.80 10.95 7.84
C LEU A 115 -10.13 9.45 7.78
N MET A 116 -9.42 8.60 8.52
CA MET A 116 -9.73 7.17 8.61
C MET A 116 -11.17 6.94 9.07
N ASN A 117 -11.60 7.66 10.11
CA ASN A 117 -12.97 7.55 10.64
C ASN A 117 -14.03 7.96 9.61
N ALA A 118 -13.71 8.89 8.72
CA ALA A 118 -14.61 9.30 7.64
C ALA A 118 -14.64 8.31 6.45
N LEU A 119 -13.65 7.42 6.35
CA LEU A 119 -13.49 6.48 5.24
C LEU A 119 -13.98 5.06 5.55
N VAL A 120 -13.98 4.67 6.83
CA VAL A 120 -14.44 3.33 7.24
C VAL A 120 -15.93 3.16 7.01
N GLY A 121 -16.33 1.97 6.61
CA GLY A 121 -17.74 1.63 6.44
C GLY A 121 -17.93 0.42 5.54
N PHE A 122 -19.12 -0.18 5.66
CA PHE A 122 -19.51 -1.31 4.84
C PHE A 122 -19.96 -0.86 3.44
N ASP A 123 -19.48 -1.56 2.41
CA ASP A 123 -19.93 -1.40 1.04
C ASP A 123 -20.24 -2.79 0.46
N SER A 124 -21.50 -3.04 0.12
CA SER A 124 -21.95 -4.29 -0.50
C SER A 124 -21.34 -4.56 -1.89
N ASN A 125 -20.72 -3.57 -2.52
CA ASN A 125 -20.04 -3.70 -3.81
C ASN A 125 -18.59 -4.20 -3.70
N ASP A 126 -18.03 -4.26 -2.49
CA ASP A 126 -16.74 -4.87 -2.19
C ASP A 126 -16.93 -6.13 -1.34
N GLU A 127 -16.68 -7.30 -1.92
CA GLU A 127 -16.86 -8.61 -1.26
C GLU A 127 -16.02 -8.83 0.01
N TYR A 128 -14.98 -8.01 0.20
CA TYR A 128 -14.13 -8.04 1.40
C TYR A 128 -14.53 -6.98 2.43
N SER A 129 -15.47 -6.10 2.09
CA SER A 129 -15.92 -5.06 3.00
C SER A 129 -16.67 -5.64 4.20
N TYR A 130 -16.46 -5.07 5.36
CA TYR A 130 -17.15 -5.42 6.60
C TYR A 130 -17.48 -4.17 7.41
N ASN A 131 -18.41 -4.29 8.35
CA ASN A 131 -18.67 -3.21 9.30
C ASN A 131 -17.44 -3.04 10.21
N SER A 132 -16.68 -2.00 9.97
CA SER A 132 -15.54 -1.64 10.78
C SER A 132 -15.98 -0.70 11.91
N GLU A 133 -15.43 -0.92 13.10
CA GLU A 133 -15.65 0.02 14.20
C GLU A 133 -15.06 1.39 13.88
N PRO A 134 -15.69 2.47 14.31
CA PRO A 134 -15.13 3.81 14.19
C PRO A 134 -13.75 3.92 14.83
N VAL A 135 -12.89 4.71 14.23
CA VAL A 135 -11.58 5.03 14.82
C VAL A 135 -11.76 6.11 15.88
N PHE A 136 -11.50 5.77 17.13
CA PHE A 136 -11.53 6.75 18.22
C PHE A 136 -10.28 7.62 18.14
N TYR A 137 -10.46 8.91 17.88
CA TYR A 137 -9.39 9.90 17.82
C TYR A 137 -9.42 10.89 18.99
N GLN A 138 -10.53 10.92 19.74
CA GLN A 138 -10.63 11.73 20.94
C GLN A 138 -9.67 11.21 22.00
N GLY A 139 -8.85 12.12 22.55
CA GLY A 139 -7.86 11.79 23.56
C GLY A 139 -6.54 11.22 23.05
N LEU A 140 -6.29 11.17 21.74
CA LEU A 140 -4.99 10.76 21.20
C LEU A 140 -3.83 11.65 21.69
N ASP A 141 -4.08 12.89 22.00
CA ASP A 141 -3.15 13.86 22.57
C ASP A 141 -2.80 13.59 24.05
N THR A 142 -3.61 12.78 24.74
CA THR A 142 -3.42 12.42 26.15
C THR A 142 -2.95 10.98 26.36
N VAL A 143 -2.70 10.23 25.29
CA VAL A 143 -2.22 8.85 25.39
C VAL A 143 -0.82 8.80 26.00
N THR A 144 -0.66 7.98 27.04
CA THR A 144 0.63 7.68 27.64
C THR A 144 1.20 6.36 27.11
N LEU A 145 2.52 6.27 27.02
CA LEU A 145 3.24 5.04 26.69
C LEU A 145 3.64 4.26 27.96
N GLU A 146 3.36 4.79 29.15
CA GLU A 146 3.73 4.16 30.41
C GLU A 146 3.13 2.77 30.55
N GLY A 147 3.98 1.78 30.80
CA GLY A 147 3.59 0.38 30.93
C GLY A 147 3.26 -0.35 29.64
N LYS A 148 3.18 0.36 28.50
CA LYS A 148 2.92 -0.24 27.18
C LYS A 148 4.13 -0.99 26.65
N SER A 149 3.90 -2.11 25.97
CA SER A 149 4.93 -2.98 25.40
C SER A 149 4.93 -2.91 23.88
N PHE A 150 6.05 -2.52 23.29
CA PHE A 150 6.22 -2.39 21.85
C PHE A 150 7.25 -3.37 21.31
N GLY A 151 6.93 -4.02 20.20
CA GLY A 151 7.83 -4.91 19.50
C GLY A 151 8.71 -4.19 18.49
N ILE A 152 9.99 -4.57 18.39
CA ILE A 152 10.88 -4.11 17.33
C ILE A 152 11.57 -5.30 16.67
N PHE A 153 11.65 -5.28 15.34
CA PHE A 153 12.46 -6.27 14.63
C PHE A 153 13.93 -6.08 14.92
N LYS A 154 14.58 -7.13 15.39
CA LYS A 154 16.00 -7.12 15.75
C LYS A 154 16.91 -6.51 14.69
N LYS A 155 16.57 -6.66 13.40
CA LYS A 155 17.35 -6.10 12.28
C LYS A 155 17.39 -4.58 12.26
N TYR A 156 16.41 -3.90 12.86
CA TYR A 156 16.31 -2.44 12.87
C TYR A 156 16.86 -1.78 14.14
N GLU A 157 17.23 -2.54 15.17
CA GLU A 157 17.72 -1.98 16.44
C GLU A 157 18.98 -1.12 16.31
N LYS A 158 19.80 -1.39 15.27
CA LYS A 158 21.05 -0.67 15.01
C LYS A 158 20.86 0.56 14.12
N ASP A 159 19.66 0.75 13.55
CA ASP A 159 19.36 1.94 12.75
C ASP A 159 19.33 3.18 13.66
N SER A 160 20.00 4.26 13.26
CA SER A 160 20.18 5.45 14.07
C SER A 160 18.87 6.18 14.37
N LEU A 161 17.96 6.27 13.38
CA LEU A 161 16.68 6.94 13.54
C LEU A 161 15.73 6.10 14.38
N VAL A 162 15.72 4.80 14.17
CA VAL A 162 14.95 3.85 15.00
C VAL A 162 15.42 3.93 16.43
N LYS A 163 16.74 3.95 16.68
CA LYS A 163 17.29 4.05 18.03
C LYS A 163 16.83 5.32 18.75
N ILE A 164 16.87 6.47 18.07
CA ILE A 164 16.36 7.73 18.64
C ILE A 164 14.89 7.60 19.04
N SER A 165 14.06 7.04 18.17
CA SER A 165 12.63 6.83 18.43
C SER A 165 12.40 5.89 19.61
N LEU A 166 13.13 4.77 19.68
CA LEU A 166 13.03 3.82 20.79
C LEU A 166 13.47 4.44 22.12
N ASP A 167 14.50 5.28 22.12
CA ASP A 167 14.96 5.96 23.33
C ASP A 167 13.94 6.99 23.82
N LEU A 168 13.25 7.69 22.93
CA LEU A 168 12.12 8.58 23.29
C LEU A 168 10.96 7.78 23.86
N MET A 169 10.60 6.65 23.26
CA MET A 169 9.54 5.78 23.77
C MET A 169 9.86 5.23 25.16
N ARG A 170 11.12 4.79 25.40
CA ARG A 170 11.57 4.33 26.72
C ARG A 170 11.49 5.44 27.77
N LYS A 171 11.90 6.67 27.43
CA LYS A 171 11.75 7.84 28.31
C LYS A 171 10.31 8.15 28.63
N ALA A 172 9.37 7.84 27.73
CA ALA A 172 7.93 7.95 27.95
C ALA A 172 7.30 6.75 28.67
N GLY A 173 8.11 5.81 29.19
CA GLY A 173 7.67 4.68 30.01
C GLY A 173 7.36 3.40 29.23
N ALA A 174 7.60 3.37 27.92
CA ALA A 174 7.37 2.16 27.11
C ALA A 174 8.41 1.07 27.37
N LYS A 175 7.97 -0.19 27.33
CA LYS A 175 8.83 -1.38 27.23
C LYS A 175 9.07 -1.72 25.77
N ILE A 176 10.33 -1.90 25.39
CA ILE A 176 10.71 -2.30 24.03
C ILE A 176 11.20 -3.73 24.03
N ILE A 177 10.54 -4.58 23.25
CA ILE A 177 10.83 -6.01 23.15
C ILE A 177 11.34 -6.31 21.74
N SER A 178 12.59 -6.75 21.64
CA SER A 178 13.19 -7.12 20.37
C SER A 178 12.83 -8.56 20.00
N PHE A 179 12.49 -8.80 18.75
CA PHE A 179 12.21 -10.13 18.24
C PHE A 179 12.64 -10.33 16.79
N LYS A 180 12.84 -11.59 16.39
CA LYS A 180 13.15 -11.97 15.02
C LYS A 180 11.83 -12.16 14.25
N ALA A 181 11.68 -11.42 13.16
CA ALA A 181 10.55 -11.63 12.25
C ALA A 181 10.65 -13.01 11.57
N PRO A 182 9.53 -13.68 11.28
CA PRO A 182 9.51 -14.81 10.37
C PRO A 182 10.01 -14.39 8.98
N GLU A 183 10.74 -15.27 8.31
CA GLU A 183 11.19 -15.02 6.93
C GLU A 183 10.05 -15.21 5.94
N ILE A 184 9.94 -14.31 4.98
CA ILE A 184 8.92 -14.35 3.93
C ILE A 184 9.59 -14.75 2.62
N GLU A 185 9.09 -15.81 1.97
CA GLU A 185 9.50 -16.17 0.63
C GLU A 185 8.89 -15.22 -0.41
N LEU A 186 9.72 -14.32 -0.93
CA LEU A 186 9.29 -13.29 -1.87
C LEU A 186 8.64 -13.87 -3.15
N GLN A 187 9.10 -15.05 -3.60
CA GLN A 187 8.54 -15.69 -4.78
C GLN A 187 7.06 -16.05 -4.63
N ASN A 188 6.64 -16.54 -3.46
CA ASN A 188 5.23 -16.86 -3.20
C ASN A 188 4.37 -15.59 -3.12
N PHE A 189 4.93 -14.51 -2.61
CA PHE A 189 4.27 -13.20 -2.59
C PHE A 189 4.04 -12.66 -4.02
N ILE A 190 5.07 -12.62 -4.87
CA ILE A 190 4.95 -12.18 -6.26
C ILE A 190 3.94 -13.06 -7.02
N LYS A 191 3.99 -14.37 -6.80
CA LYS A 191 3.05 -15.32 -7.43
C LYS A 191 1.59 -15.02 -7.05
N LEU A 192 1.33 -14.65 -5.79
CA LEU A 192 0.00 -14.24 -5.36
C LEU A 192 -0.47 -12.99 -6.09
N LEU A 193 0.39 -11.95 -6.18
CA LEU A 193 0.07 -10.71 -6.89
C LEU A 193 -0.20 -10.96 -8.38
N ASP A 194 0.64 -11.76 -9.05
CA ASP A 194 0.47 -12.10 -10.46
C ASP A 194 -0.89 -12.75 -10.73
N ILE A 195 -1.30 -13.69 -9.88
CA ILE A 195 -2.57 -14.39 -10.05
C ILE A 195 -3.75 -13.47 -9.76
N ASP A 196 -3.68 -12.72 -8.65
CA ASP A 196 -4.76 -11.81 -8.29
C ASP A 196 -4.95 -10.76 -9.40
N MET A 197 -3.88 -10.08 -9.84
CA MET A 197 -4.00 -9.05 -10.88
C MET A 197 -4.51 -9.62 -12.20
N LYS A 198 -4.04 -10.81 -12.61
CA LYS A 198 -4.52 -11.47 -13.82
C LYS A 198 -6.03 -11.75 -13.78
N ASN A 199 -6.56 -12.07 -12.60
CA ASN A 199 -7.98 -12.36 -12.42
C ASN A 199 -8.83 -11.12 -12.19
N ASP A 200 -8.31 -10.12 -11.47
CA ASP A 200 -9.10 -9.01 -10.95
C ASP A 200 -9.14 -7.82 -11.91
N LEU A 201 -8.02 -7.52 -12.61
CA LEU A 201 -7.97 -6.37 -13.53
C LEU A 201 -8.98 -6.47 -14.69
N PRO A 202 -9.17 -7.61 -15.37
CA PRO A 202 -10.21 -7.74 -16.39
C PRO A 202 -11.63 -7.55 -15.84
N LYS A 203 -11.91 -8.04 -14.62
CA LYS A 203 -13.22 -7.82 -13.97
C LYS A 203 -13.44 -6.34 -13.67
N TYR A 204 -12.41 -5.67 -13.17
CA TYR A 204 -12.45 -4.23 -12.92
C TYR A 204 -12.77 -3.45 -14.21
N ILE A 205 -12.05 -3.72 -15.31
CA ILE A 205 -12.27 -3.07 -16.59
C ILE A 205 -13.73 -3.23 -17.04
N LYS A 206 -14.26 -4.46 -16.99
CA LYS A 206 -15.66 -4.74 -17.37
C LYS A 206 -16.70 -4.04 -16.49
N LYS A 207 -16.43 -3.94 -15.18
CA LYS A 207 -17.39 -3.36 -14.21
C LYS A 207 -17.35 -1.83 -14.18
N SER A 208 -16.17 -1.23 -14.32
CA SER A 208 -15.93 0.18 -13.97
C SER A 208 -16.07 1.16 -15.14
N THR A 209 -16.28 0.68 -16.34
CA THR A 209 -16.30 1.56 -17.53
C THR A 209 -17.70 1.70 -18.09
N ASN A 210 -18.22 2.93 -18.07
CA ASN A 210 -19.45 3.30 -18.78
C ASN A 210 -19.26 3.37 -20.32
N LYS A 211 -18.00 3.29 -20.80
CA LYS A 211 -17.63 3.25 -22.21
C LYS A 211 -16.86 1.96 -22.48
N LYS A 212 -17.15 1.35 -23.63
CA LYS A 212 -16.40 0.18 -24.07
C LYS A 212 -14.93 0.59 -24.32
N LEU A 213 -14.04 0.16 -23.42
CA LEU A 213 -12.61 0.30 -23.65
C LEU A 213 -12.16 -0.67 -24.75
N PRO A 214 -11.08 -0.35 -25.48
CA PRO A 214 -10.56 -1.21 -26.55
C PRO A 214 -9.82 -2.45 -26.02
N PHE A 215 -9.90 -2.74 -24.73
CA PHE A 215 -9.25 -3.88 -24.09
C PHE A 215 -10.17 -4.55 -23.07
N ASP A 216 -10.14 -5.89 -23.11
CA ASP A 216 -10.84 -6.79 -22.18
C ASP A 216 -9.87 -7.63 -21.34
N SER A 217 -8.58 -7.60 -21.67
CA SER A 217 -7.54 -8.42 -21.07
C SER A 217 -6.23 -7.65 -20.86
N ILE A 218 -5.34 -8.20 -20.03
CA ILE A 218 -3.98 -7.66 -19.85
C ILE A 218 -3.19 -7.75 -21.18
N ASN A 219 -3.43 -8.79 -21.98
CA ASN A 219 -2.77 -8.92 -23.28
C ASN A 219 -3.12 -7.77 -24.24
N ASP A 220 -4.36 -7.31 -24.22
CA ASP A 220 -4.79 -6.17 -25.04
C ASP A 220 -4.07 -4.88 -24.61
N ILE A 221 -3.92 -4.67 -23.29
CA ILE A 221 -3.14 -3.54 -22.75
C ILE A 221 -1.67 -3.64 -23.18
N VAL A 222 -1.05 -4.83 -23.07
CA VAL A 222 0.33 -5.05 -23.51
C VAL A 222 0.50 -4.75 -24.99
N ASN A 223 -0.44 -5.18 -25.83
CA ASN A 223 -0.39 -4.93 -27.27
C ASN A 223 -0.64 -3.46 -27.62
N PHE A 224 -1.56 -2.80 -26.92
CA PHE A 224 -1.79 -1.36 -27.06
C PHE A 224 -0.51 -0.57 -26.75
N ASN A 225 0.18 -0.89 -25.66
CA ASN A 225 1.40 -0.21 -25.28
C ASN A 225 2.53 -0.40 -26.30
N LYS A 226 2.57 -1.56 -26.98
CA LYS A 226 3.55 -1.84 -28.03
C LYS A 226 3.34 -1.00 -29.30
N MET A 227 2.15 -0.43 -29.54
CA MET A 227 1.92 0.41 -30.71
C MET A 227 2.72 1.71 -30.64
N ASP A 228 2.94 2.26 -29.45
CA ASP A 228 3.85 3.37 -29.18
C ASP A 228 4.49 3.19 -27.81
N SER A 229 5.53 2.38 -27.76
CA SER A 229 6.19 2.04 -26.52
C SER A 229 6.92 3.22 -25.86
N LEU A 230 7.35 4.22 -26.65
CA LEU A 230 8.00 5.40 -26.14
C LEU A 230 7.02 6.30 -25.36
N LEU A 231 5.76 6.31 -25.78
CA LEU A 231 4.71 7.08 -25.14
C LEU A 231 4.05 6.31 -23.99
N HIS A 232 3.70 5.03 -24.23
CA HIS A 232 2.86 4.27 -23.31
C HIS A 232 3.63 3.48 -22.26
N ALA A 233 4.87 3.08 -22.56
CA ALA A 233 5.70 2.24 -21.70
C ALA A 233 7.20 2.57 -21.83
N PRO A 234 7.61 3.84 -21.62
CA PRO A 234 8.99 4.28 -21.87
C PRO A 234 10.04 3.57 -21.01
N TYR A 235 9.62 2.97 -19.90
CA TYR A 235 10.47 2.18 -19.00
C TYR A 235 10.20 0.67 -19.09
N GLY A 236 9.46 0.23 -20.12
CA GLY A 236 9.08 -1.18 -20.29
C GLY A 236 7.77 -1.55 -19.62
N GLN A 237 7.39 -2.84 -19.74
CA GLN A 237 6.16 -3.41 -19.16
C GLN A 237 6.35 -4.90 -18.82
N GLU A 238 7.50 -5.24 -18.25
CA GLU A 238 7.93 -6.63 -18.04
C GLU A 238 6.96 -7.39 -17.14
N ASN A 239 6.43 -6.73 -16.11
CA ASN A 239 5.47 -7.36 -15.22
C ASN A 239 4.17 -7.70 -15.93
N PHE A 240 3.64 -6.80 -16.75
CA PHE A 240 2.43 -7.09 -17.55
C PHE A 240 2.68 -8.19 -18.60
N THR A 241 3.83 -8.19 -19.23
CA THR A 241 4.24 -9.27 -20.17
C THR A 241 4.35 -10.61 -19.42
N ARG A 242 4.87 -10.61 -18.19
CA ARG A 242 4.90 -11.80 -17.33
C ARG A 242 3.47 -12.27 -17.00
N LEU A 243 2.56 -11.35 -16.61
CA LEU A 243 1.17 -11.66 -16.29
C LEU A 243 0.41 -12.33 -17.44
N VAL A 244 0.65 -11.91 -18.69
CA VAL A 244 0.06 -12.57 -19.86
C VAL A 244 0.43 -14.07 -19.89
N ASN A 245 1.67 -14.40 -19.56
CA ASN A 245 2.22 -15.75 -19.62
C ASN A 245 2.00 -16.58 -18.36
N VAL A 246 1.52 -15.98 -17.26
CA VAL A 246 1.20 -16.72 -16.04
C VAL A 246 0.09 -17.72 -16.31
N ASN A 247 0.40 -18.99 -16.15
CA ASN A 247 -0.56 -20.09 -16.25
C ASN A 247 -0.54 -20.90 -14.95
N ILE A 248 -1.43 -20.56 -14.02
CA ILE A 248 -1.51 -21.17 -12.69
C ILE A 248 -2.92 -21.71 -12.49
N SER A 249 -2.99 -23.00 -12.13
CA SER A 249 -4.27 -23.63 -11.83
C SER A 249 -4.90 -23.06 -10.56
N GLN A 250 -6.24 -23.16 -10.46
CA GLN A 250 -6.99 -22.76 -9.26
C GLN A 250 -6.47 -23.47 -7.98
N ASN A 251 -6.02 -24.70 -8.09
CA ASN A 251 -5.45 -25.42 -6.96
C ASN A 251 -4.10 -24.83 -6.51
N GLN A 252 -3.24 -24.45 -7.44
CA GLN A 252 -1.98 -23.78 -7.13
C GLN A 252 -2.23 -22.40 -6.49
N PHE A 253 -3.22 -21.65 -7.00
CA PHE A 253 -3.63 -20.38 -6.40
C PHE A 253 -4.06 -20.55 -4.95
N ARG A 254 -5.01 -21.46 -4.69
CA ARG A 254 -5.50 -21.76 -3.33
C ARG A 254 -4.34 -22.18 -2.41
N LYS A 255 -3.43 -23.00 -2.91
CA LYS A 255 -2.25 -23.44 -2.14
C LYS A 255 -1.37 -22.23 -1.76
N THR A 256 -0.99 -21.40 -2.73
CA THR A 256 -0.18 -20.18 -2.49
C THR A 256 -0.84 -19.25 -1.47
N LYS A 257 -2.14 -18.97 -1.65
CA LYS A 257 -2.91 -18.14 -0.70
C LYS A 257 -2.93 -18.75 0.71
N CYS A 258 -3.14 -20.06 0.81
CA CYS A 258 -3.13 -20.78 2.09
C CYS A 258 -1.76 -20.70 2.79
N GLU A 259 -0.68 -20.84 2.04
CA GLU A 259 0.70 -20.73 2.55
C GLU A 259 0.99 -19.31 3.08
N MET A 260 0.62 -18.27 2.33
CA MET A 260 0.74 -16.88 2.76
C MET A 260 -0.09 -16.59 4.02
N MET A 261 -1.31 -17.11 4.09
CA MET A 261 -2.16 -16.98 5.29
C MET A 261 -1.57 -17.72 6.51
N LYS A 262 -0.98 -18.91 6.33
CA LYS A 262 -0.28 -19.63 7.41
C LYS A 262 0.90 -18.83 7.92
N LEU A 263 1.68 -18.22 7.03
CA LEU A 263 2.79 -17.35 7.39
C LEU A 263 2.31 -16.14 8.21
N ALA A 264 1.28 -15.44 7.74
CA ALA A 264 0.69 -14.33 8.48
C ALA A 264 0.20 -14.74 9.87
N LYS A 265 -0.46 -15.89 9.99
CA LYS A 265 -0.89 -16.46 11.29
C LYS A 265 0.29 -16.79 12.20
N SER A 266 1.38 -17.34 11.66
CA SER A 266 2.60 -17.62 12.46
C SER A 266 3.22 -16.33 13.00
N TYR A 267 3.22 -15.27 12.20
CA TYR A 267 3.65 -13.94 12.60
C TYR A 267 2.79 -13.38 13.75
N PHE A 268 1.47 -13.43 13.59
CA PHE A 268 0.51 -13.03 14.63
C PHE A 268 0.71 -13.82 15.94
N LYS A 269 1.01 -15.12 15.85
CA LYS A 269 1.30 -15.96 17.01
C LYS A 269 2.53 -15.48 17.78
N VAL A 270 3.59 -15.06 17.07
CA VAL A 270 4.79 -14.49 17.72
C VAL A 270 4.43 -13.21 18.47
N ILE A 271 3.74 -12.27 17.81
CA ILE A 271 3.32 -11.00 18.43
C ILE A 271 2.45 -11.25 19.67
N LYS A 272 1.47 -12.14 19.56
CA LYS A 272 0.57 -12.48 20.66
C LYS A 272 1.32 -13.11 21.85
N ASN A 273 2.29 -13.99 21.57
CA ASN A 273 3.08 -14.64 22.64
C ASN A 273 4.00 -13.64 23.37
N LEU A 274 4.38 -12.54 22.74
CA LEU A 274 5.20 -11.49 23.35
C LEU A 274 4.37 -10.48 24.16
N ASN A 275 3.06 -10.60 24.13
CA ASN A 275 2.13 -9.73 24.87
C ASN A 275 2.36 -8.24 24.56
N LEU A 276 2.47 -7.91 23.26
CA LEU A 276 2.71 -6.55 22.80
C LEU A 276 1.40 -5.76 22.68
N ASP A 277 1.47 -4.48 23.02
CA ASP A 277 0.41 -3.51 22.70
C ASP A 277 0.49 -3.07 21.23
N ALA A 278 1.72 -3.01 20.66
CA ALA A 278 1.96 -2.70 19.24
C ALA A 278 3.36 -3.20 18.78
#